data_d8ad8d7e0fefa74cf3392377f32dac0e
#
_entry.id   d8ad8d7e0fefa74cf3392377f32dac0e
#
_cell.length_a   1.000
_cell.length_b   1.000
_cell.length_c   1.000
_cell.angle_alpha   90.00
_cell.angle_beta   90.00
_cell.angle_gamma   90.00
#
_symmetry.space_group_name_H-M   'P 1'
#
loop_
_entity.id
_entity.type
_entity.pdbx_description
1 polymer ?
#
loop_
_entity_poly.entity_id
_entity_poly.type
_entity_poly.pdbx_seq_one_letter_code
_entity_poly.pdbx_strand_id
1 'polypeptide(L)'
;VWVNEKGMPEICGVISEDGKSLQVSQKDPLGRGLLWEQDLSFLVVYPDGGTEDVQVSFGKEQASCLKELKRQASEGCFVMPNADGKGYGFFRLLEKDAKACLGNLPACKDEVLRGSLLITLYENLLNRTIPAELYMEAMLDYLPTENNSLLFSAALGYIGNCQRFYLADPEKLELVLWRIVTMAEQSQQRLQAFRQYRSIARSPEAVGKLYALWKDQKAPAGCSLSENDYISLSYDLAIQMPDKADEIVATQ
;
A
#
# COMPACT_ATOMS: atom_id res chain seq x y z
N VAL A 1 -14.44 -0.58 24.65
CA VAL A 1 -14.15 0.66 23.95
C VAL A 1 -14.04 0.39 22.44
N TRP A 2 -13.23 -0.54 22.01
CA TRP A 2 -12.87 -0.81 20.60
C TRP A 2 -14.06 -1.14 19.66
N VAL A 3 -15.12 -1.76 20.18
CA VAL A 3 -16.29 -2.18 19.39
C VAL A 3 -17.47 -1.22 19.57
N ASN A 4 -17.55 -0.52 20.69
CA ASN A 4 -18.72 0.28 21.05
C ASN A 4 -18.58 1.76 20.69
N GLU A 5 -17.37 2.21 20.37
CA GLU A 5 -17.07 3.60 20.07
C GLU A 5 -16.75 3.77 18.58
N LYS A 6 -17.36 4.78 17.96
CA LYS A 6 -17.05 5.11 16.55
C LYS A 6 -15.67 5.73 16.43
N GLY A 7 -14.94 5.37 15.36
CA GLY A 7 -13.64 5.94 15.04
C GLY A 7 -12.49 5.22 15.72
N MET A 8 -11.30 5.72 15.49
CA MET A 8 -10.04 5.19 15.96
C MET A 8 -9.11 6.33 16.37
N PRO A 9 -8.12 6.11 17.25
CA PRO A 9 -7.15 7.16 17.57
C PRO A 9 -6.27 7.52 16.38
N GLU A 10 -5.95 8.80 16.23
CA GLU A 10 -4.81 9.23 15.44
C GLU A 10 -3.56 9.15 16.32
N ILE A 11 -2.55 8.42 15.88
CA ILE A 11 -1.31 8.15 16.63
C ILE A 11 -0.15 8.72 15.82
N CYS A 12 0.74 9.46 16.48
CA CYS A 12 1.92 10.04 15.86
C CYS A 12 3.14 9.85 16.74
N GLY A 13 4.24 9.37 16.16
CA GLY A 13 5.55 9.27 16.80
C GLY A 13 6.50 10.33 16.25
N VAL A 14 7.18 11.09 17.12
CA VAL A 14 8.10 12.15 16.75
C VAL A 14 9.39 12.03 17.55
N ILE A 15 10.53 11.96 16.88
CA ILE A 15 11.84 12.05 17.55
C ILE A 15 12.03 13.48 18.05
N SER A 16 12.44 13.63 19.32
CA SER A 16 12.73 14.93 19.93
C SER A 16 13.82 15.68 19.17
N GLU A 17 13.84 17.01 19.26
CA GLU A 17 14.82 17.86 18.58
C GLU A 17 16.27 17.53 18.98
N ASP A 18 16.50 17.13 20.24
CA ASP A 18 17.82 16.72 20.73
C ASP A 18 18.17 15.26 20.35
N GLY A 19 17.26 14.55 19.69
CA GLY A 19 17.45 13.17 19.25
C GLY A 19 17.48 12.12 20.35
N LYS A 20 17.14 12.45 21.60
CA LYS A 20 17.30 11.54 22.74
C LYS A 20 16.06 10.73 23.06
N SER A 21 14.92 11.09 22.52
CA SER A 21 13.65 10.43 22.84
C SER A 21 12.71 10.36 21.67
N LEU A 22 11.78 9.41 21.74
CA LEU A 22 10.59 9.30 20.87
C LEU A 22 9.38 9.74 21.70
N GLN A 23 8.72 10.80 21.27
CA GLN A 23 7.43 11.20 21.78
C GLN A 23 6.32 10.58 20.94
N VAL A 24 5.45 9.79 21.55
CA VAL A 24 4.28 9.22 20.88
C VAL A 24 3.03 9.84 21.50
N SER A 25 2.12 10.31 20.66
CA SER A 25 0.86 10.91 21.06
C SER A 25 -0.32 10.21 20.41
N GLN A 26 -1.46 10.21 21.10
CA GLN A 26 -2.75 9.82 20.54
C GLN A 26 -3.77 10.93 20.72
N LYS A 27 -4.71 11.02 19.80
CA LYS A 27 -5.86 11.93 19.89
C LYS A 27 -7.12 11.31 19.27
N ASP A 28 -8.28 11.71 19.76
CA ASP A 28 -9.57 11.39 19.13
C ASP A 28 -9.85 12.37 17.99
N PRO A 29 -9.84 11.94 16.72
CA PRO A 29 -10.09 12.82 15.58
C PRO A 29 -11.51 13.39 15.54
N LEU A 30 -12.46 12.83 16.31
CA LEU A 30 -13.82 13.31 16.43
C LEU A 30 -14.01 14.34 17.56
N GLY A 31 -12.93 14.70 18.27
CA GLY A 31 -12.95 15.75 19.29
C GLY A 31 -13.71 15.43 20.58
N ARG A 32 -14.01 14.14 20.85
CA ARG A 32 -14.76 13.72 22.05
C ARG A 32 -13.85 13.56 23.27
N GLY A 33 -12.53 13.65 23.08
CA GLY A 33 -11.53 13.44 24.12
C GLY A 33 -11.32 11.98 24.52
N LEU A 34 -11.74 11.02 23.68
CA LEU A 34 -11.53 9.61 23.93
C LEU A 34 -10.05 9.25 23.80
N LEU A 35 -9.59 8.37 24.68
CA LEU A 35 -8.25 7.80 24.66
C LEU A 35 -8.35 6.28 24.66
N TRP A 36 -7.44 5.63 23.96
CA TRP A 36 -7.40 4.18 23.80
C TRP A 36 -6.23 3.60 24.56
N GLU A 37 -6.53 2.69 25.48
CA GLU A 37 -5.53 1.92 26.21
C GLU A 37 -4.99 0.83 25.29
N GLN A 38 -3.68 0.89 24.95
CA GLN A 38 -3.04 -0.07 24.08
C GLN A 38 -1.51 -0.05 24.18
N ASP A 39 -0.90 -1.17 23.83
CA ASP A 39 0.53 -1.31 23.67
C ASP A 39 0.89 -1.18 22.18
N LEU A 40 1.91 -0.40 21.88
CA LEU A 40 2.34 -0.09 20.53
C LEU A 40 3.85 -0.30 20.36
N SER A 41 4.24 -0.80 19.20
CA SER A 41 5.64 -0.94 18.80
C SER A 41 5.98 0.08 17.71
N PHE A 42 7.09 0.81 17.92
CA PHE A 42 7.67 1.73 16.95
C PHE A 42 9.10 1.28 16.65
N LEU A 43 9.50 1.33 15.39
CA LEU A 43 10.89 1.07 14.99
C LEU A 43 11.55 2.39 14.60
N VAL A 44 12.59 2.77 15.32
CA VAL A 44 13.47 3.88 14.91
C VAL A 44 14.56 3.32 14.02
N VAL A 45 14.71 3.86 12.84
CA VAL A 45 15.73 3.44 11.86
C VAL A 45 16.81 4.53 11.77
N TYR A 46 18.05 4.11 11.89
CA TYR A 46 19.22 4.98 11.85
C TYR A 46 19.85 4.99 10.44
N PRO A 47 20.60 6.04 10.07
CA PRO A 47 21.20 6.17 8.74
C PRO A 47 22.18 5.05 8.36
N ASP A 48 22.78 4.38 9.35
CA ASP A 48 23.67 3.24 9.16
C ASP A 48 22.94 1.90 8.98
N GLY A 49 21.58 1.92 8.92
CA GLY A 49 20.74 0.74 8.85
C GLY A 49 20.48 0.06 10.20
N GLY A 50 21.05 0.57 11.29
CA GLY A 50 20.72 0.12 12.65
C GLY A 50 19.26 0.45 13.01
N THR A 51 18.65 -0.37 13.85
CA THR A 51 17.25 -0.18 14.28
C THR A 51 17.12 -0.26 15.79
N GLU A 52 16.13 0.43 16.33
CA GLU A 52 15.73 0.34 17.73
C GLU A 52 14.22 0.15 17.83
N ASP A 53 13.81 -0.93 18.49
CA ASP A 53 12.40 -1.19 18.83
C ASP A 53 12.05 -0.42 20.10
N VAL A 54 11.01 0.41 20.01
CA VAL A 54 10.52 1.27 21.09
C VAL A 54 9.09 0.87 21.43
N GLN A 55 8.91 0.24 22.59
CA GLN A 55 7.60 -0.16 23.11
C GLN A 55 6.95 0.98 23.89
N VAL A 56 5.71 1.29 23.54
CA VAL A 56 4.91 2.37 24.14
C VAL A 56 3.60 1.80 24.66
N SER A 57 3.30 2.05 25.93
CA SER A 57 2.02 1.68 26.53
C SER A 57 1.21 2.93 26.84
N PHE A 58 -0.01 3.00 26.36
CA PHE A 58 -0.99 4.03 26.71
C PHE A 58 -1.96 3.50 27.75
N GLY A 59 -2.05 4.18 28.89
CA GLY A 59 -3.12 3.98 29.86
C GLY A 59 -4.39 4.76 29.50
N LYS A 60 -5.43 4.59 30.33
CA LYS A 60 -6.79 5.12 30.06
C LYS A 60 -6.89 6.64 29.95
N GLU A 61 -5.98 7.39 30.56
CA GLU A 61 -5.99 8.86 30.61
C GLU A 61 -4.73 9.46 29.97
N GLN A 62 -3.98 8.65 29.22
CA GLN A 62 -2.69 9.06 28.70
C GLN A 62 -2.76 9.40 27.22
N ALA A 63 -2.66 10.71 26.90
CA ALA A 63 -2.66 11.21 25.54
C ALA A 63 -1.25 11.21 24.89
N SER A 64 -0.19 11.13 25.70
CA SER A 64 1.19 11.18 25.21
C SER A 64 2.13 10.37 26.09
N CYS A 65 3.15 9.79 25.48
CA CYS A 65 4.19 9.02 26.14
C CYS A 65 5.55 9.40 25.55
N LEU A 66 6.55 9.59 26.44
CA LEU A 66 7.94 9.84 26.07
C LEU A 66 8.77 8.60 26.37
N LYS A 67 9.57 8.15 25.41
CA LYS A 67 10.50 7.02 25.58
C LYS A 67 11.90 7.47 25.22
N GLU A 68 12.85 7.27 26.13
CA GLU A 68 14.28 7.51 25.86
C GLU A 68 14.78 6.51 24.83
N LEU A 69 15.58 7.00 23.89
CA LEU A 69 16.26 6.18 22.90
C LEU A 69 17.61 5.72 23.46
N LYS A 70 17.97 4.47 23.22
CA LYS A 70 19.26 3.89 23.61
C LYS A 70 20.41 4.54 22.86
N ARG A 71 20.16 5.02 21.66
CA ARG A 71 21.10 5.73 20.80
C ARG A 71 20.49 7.05 20.37
N GLN A 72 21.28 8.13 20.50
CA GLN A 72 20.85 9.45 20.03
C GLN A 72 20.58 9.42 18.53
N ALA A 73 19.38 9.83 18.14
CA ALA A 73 18.99 9.97 16.75
C ALA A 73 19.66 11.24 16.15
N SER A 74 20.07 11.13 14.89
CA SER A 74 20.66 12.20 14.11
C SER A 74 19.80 12.50 12.87
N GLU A 75 20.25 13.43 12.06
CA GLU A 75 19.65 13.67 10.75
C GLU A 75 19.63 12.37 9.91
N GLY A 76 18.54 12.13 9.21
CA GLY A 76 18.33 10.90 8.45
C GLY A 76 17.70 9.74 9.24
N CYS A 77 17.53 9.87 10.56
CA CYS A 77 16.70 8.93 11.32
C CYS A 77 15.23 9.12 11.00
N PHE A 78 14.48 8.01 10.91
CA PHE A 78 13.04 8.02 10.69
C PHE A 78 12.34 6.97 11.54
N VAL A 79 11.02 7.09 11.64
CA VAL A 79 10.17 6.27 12.50
C VAL A 79 9.21 5.44 11.65
N MET A 80 9.21 4.13 11.88
CA MET A 80 8.20 3.20 11.37
C MET A 80 7.23 2.88 12.51
N PRO A 81 5.98 3.34 12.48
CA PRO A 81 4.99 3.04 13.51
C PRO A 81 4.39 1.65 13.35
N ASN A 82 3.78 1.15 14.42
CA ASN A 82 3.06 -0.14 14.43
C ASN A 82 3.91 -1.30 13.89
N ALA A 83 5.17 -1.37 14.34
CA ALA A 83 6.16 -2.28 13.78
C ALA A 83 5.78 -3.77 13.92
N ASP A 84 5.01 -4.14 14.94
CA ASP A 84 4.52 -5.50 15.15
C ASP A 84 3.10 -5.76 14.58
N GLY A 85 2.48 -4.74 13.97
CA GLY A 85 1.17 -4.84 13.32
C GLY A 85 -0.02 -4.99 14.26
N LYS A 86 0.16 -4.84 15.60
CA LYS A 86 -0.90 -5.09 16.59
C LYS A 86 -1.67 -3.85 17.02
N GLY A 87 -1.12 -2.66 16.80
CA GLY A 87 -1.74 -1.41 17.16
C GLY A 87 -3.02 -1.11 16.37
N TYR A 88 -3.99 -0.51 17.04
CA TYR A 88 -5.24 -0.03 16.45
C TYR A 88 -5.23 1.48 16.36
N GLY A 89 -5.40 2.01 15.14
CA GLY A 89 -5.47 3.45 14.92
C GLY A 89 -4.98 3.88 13.55
N PHE A 90 -5.14 5.16 13.26
CA PHE A 90 -4.49 5.81 12.16
C PHE A 90 -3.09 6.27 12.59
N PHE A 91 -2.07 5.62 12.08
CA PHE A 91 -0.67 5.96 12.36
C PHE A 91 -0.21 7.06 11.39
N ARG A 92 -0.32 8.30 11.85
CA ARG A 92 0.06 9.45 11.05
C ARG A 92 1.58 9.57 10.98
N LEU A 93 2.10 9.60 9.76
CA LEU A 93 3.52 9.82 9.48
C LEU A 93 3.83 11.32 9.31
N LEU A 94 5.01 11.75 9.75
CA LEU A 94 5.58 13.01 9.30
C LEU A 94 6.03 12.87 7.84
N GLU A 95 6.09 13.97 7.11
CA GLU A 95 6.48 13.93 5.68
C GLU A 95 7.83 13.23 5.45
N LYS A 96 8.83 13.53 6.30
CA LYS A 96 10.15 12.88 6.23
C LYS A 96 10.08 11.38 6.45
N ASP A 97 9.28 10.94 7.45
CA ASP A 97 9.13 9.53 7.80
C ASP A 97 8.35 8.79 6.71
N ALA A 98 7.32 9.42 6.13
CA ALA A 98 6.57 8.87 5.01
C ALA A 98 7.45 8.61 3.79
N LYS A 99 8.29 9.59 3.39
CA LYS A 99 9.25 9.43 2.29
C LYS A 99 10.27 8.32 2.57
N ALA A 100 10.79 8.28 3.79
CA ALA A 100 11.75 7.25 4.19
C ALA A 100 11.11 5.86 4.23
N CYS A 101 9.90 5.71 4.76
CA CYS A 101 9.15 4.45 4.78
C CYS A 101 8.86 3.94 3.36
N LEU A 102 8.41 4.81 2.44
CA LEU A 102 8.21 4.48 1.03
C LEU A 102 9.49 3.96 0.38
N GLY A 103 10.60 4.68 0.55
CA GLY A 103 11.88 4.31 -0.05
C GLY A 103 12.51 3.03 0.52
N ASN A 104 12.21 2.70 1.78
CA ASN A 104 12.74 1.51 2.44
C ASN A 104 11.83 0.27 2.32
N LEU A 105 10.60 0.42 1.85
CA LEU A 105 9.64 -0.67 1.73
C LEU A 105 10.17 -1.88 0.96
N PRO A 106 10.84 -1.73 -0.22
CA PRO A 106 11.39 -2.87 -0.97
C PRO A 106 12.50 -3.61 -0.23
N ALA A 107 13.24 -2.94 0.66
CA ALA A 107 14.34 -3.50 1.42
C ALA A 107 13.90 -4.16 2.75
N CYS A 108 12.67 -3.94 3.18
CA CYS A 108 12.13 -4.46 4.43
C CYS A 108 11.93 -5.98 4.33
N LYS A 109 12.74 -6.76 5.07
CA LYS A 109 12.71 -8.23 5.03
C LYS A 109 11.63 -8.83 5.93
N ASP A 110 11.27 -8.17 7.02
CA ASP A 110 10.24 -8.63 7.93
C ASP A 110 8.84 -8.46 7.31
N GLU A 111 8.13 -9.58 7.13
CA GLU A 111 6.82 -9.59 6.46
C GLU A 111 5.73 -8.90 7.29
N VAL A 112 5.81 -8.99 8.62
CA VAL A 112 4.82 -8.34 9.51
C VAL A 112 5.00 -6.83 9.46
N LEU A 113 6.24 -6.36 9.61
CA LEU A 113 6.57 -4.93 9.48
C LEU A 113 6.19 -4.41 8.09
N ARG A 114 6.52 -5.15 7.02
CA ARG A 114 6.20 -4.77 5.65
C ARG A 114 4.69 -4.67 5.41
N GLY A 115 3.92 -5.62 5.94
CA GLY A 115 2.46 -5.60 5.90
C GLY A 115 1.87 -4.42 6.66
N SER A 116 2.37 -4.14 7.86
CA SER A 116 1.98 -2.98 8.66
C SER A 116 2.30 -1.66 7.94
N LEU A 117 3.49 -1.57 7.33
CA LEU A 117 3.88 -0.39 6.54
C LEU A 117 2.99 -0.17 5.33
N LEU A 118 2.61 -1.23 4.60
CA LEU A 118 1.69 -1.13 3.46
C LEU A 118 0.35 -0.50 3.88
N ILE A 119 -0.23 -0.97 4.99
CA ILE A 119 -1.47 -0.41 5.54
C ILE A 119 -1.26 1.04 5.96
N THR A 120 -0.20 1.31 6.73
CA THR A 120 0.11 2.65 7.25
C THR A 120 0.31 3.66 6.12
N LEU A 121 1.06 3.30 5.09
CA LEU A 121 1.32 4.18 3.93
C LEU A 121 0.04 4.44 3.13
N TYR A 122 -0.78 3.42 2.92
CA TYR A 122 -2.07 3.59 2.25
C TYR A 122 -3.05 4.47 3.04
N GLU A 123 -3.14 4.29 4.36
CA GLU A 123 -3.94 5.17 5.22
C GLU A 123 -3.45 6.63 5.18
N ASN A 124 -2.13 6.85 5.12
CA ASN A 124 -1.56 8.19 4.97
C ASN A 124 -1.82 8.80 3.58
N LEU A 125 -1.89 8.00 2.52
CA LEU A 125 -2.40 8.45 1.22
C LEU A 125 -3.86 8.91 1.33
N LEU A 126 -4.75 8.09 1.92
CA LEU A 126 -6.18 8.42 2.07
C LEU A 126 -6.40 9.69 2.90
N ASN A 127 -5.54 9.93 3.90
CA ASN A 127 -5.57 11.11 4.76
C ASN A 127 -4.73 12.29 4.22
N ARG A 128 -4.26 12.21 2.96
CA ARG A 128 -3.52 13.28 2.24
C ARG A 128 -2.19 13.68 2.89
N THR A 129 -1.61 12.83 3.70
CA THR A 129 -0.26 13.02 4.24
C THR A 129 0.79 12.68 3.17
N ILE A 130 0.48 11.75 2.28
CA ILE A 130 1.33 11.33 1.16
C ILE A 130 0.67 11.76 -0.15
N PRO A 131 1.35 12.51 -1.04
CA PRO A 131 0.87 12.78 -2.39
C PRO A 131 0.70 11.49 -3.20
N ALA A 132 -0.36 11.42 -4.03
CA ALA A 132 -0.70 10.21 -4.78
C ALA A 132 0.39 9.79 -5.77
N GLU A 133 1.03 10.77 -6.41
CA GLU A 133 2.12 10.52 -7.36
C GLU A 133 3.33 9.90 -6.65
N LEU A 134 3.73 10.44 -5.49
CA LEU A 134 4.84 9.91 -4.70
C LEU A 134 4.54 8.49 -4.20
N TYR A 135 3.30 8.26 -3.73
CA TYR A 135 2.86 6.93 -3.32
C TYR A 135 2.93 5.94 -4.48
N MET A 136 2.38 6.32 -5.64
CA MET A 136 2.36 5.47 -6.83
C MET A 136 3.77 5.11 -7.28
N GLU A 137 4.68 6.08 -7.41
CA GLU A 137 6.08 5.83 -7.82
C GLU A 137 6.75 4.79 -6.92
N ALA A 138 6.69 4.99 -5.60
CA ALA A 138 7.28 4.05 -4.66
C ALA A 138 6.64 2.65 -4.71
N MET A 139 5.32 2.59 -4.89
CA MET A 139 4.61 1.32 -4.99
C MET A 139 4.88 0.57 -6.31
N LEU A 140 5.13 1.28 -7.41
CA LEU A 140 5.54 0.68 -8.68
C LEU A 140 6.95 0.06 -8.58
N ASP A 141 7.84 0.65 -7.79
CA ASP A 141 9.17 0.10 -7.51
C ASP A 141 9.09 -1.12 -6.55
N TYR A 142 8.19 -1.03 -5.57
CA TYR A 142 8.00 -2.11 -4.58
C TYR A 142 7.36 -3.37 -5.17
N LEU A 143 6.27 -3.21 -5.93
CA LEU A 143 5.41 -4.32 -6.35
C LEU A 143 6.14 -5.49 -7.01
N PRO A 144 7.13 -5.28 -7.92
CA PRO A 144 7.88 -6.36 -8.53
C PRO A 144 8.81 -7.12 -7.56
N THR A 145 9.08 -6.56 -6.37
CA THR A 145 9.99 -7.16 -5.38
C THR A 145 9.25 -8.00 -4.34
N GLU A 146 7.93 -7.89 -4.25
CA GLU A 146 7.13 -8.58 -3.24
C GLU A 146 6.87 -10.04 -3.62
N ASN A 147 7.32 -10.95 -2.77
CA ASN A 147 7.19 -12.40 -2.97
C ASN A 147 6.08 -13.03 -2.10
N ASN A 148 5.62 -12.34 -1.06
CA ASN A 148 4.51 -12.81 -0.26
C ASN A 148 3.18 -12.52 -0.99
N SER A 149 2.43 -13.57 -1.31
CA SER A 149 1.21 -13.47 -2.13
C SER A 149 0.09 -12.63 -1.50
N LEU A 150 0.01 -12.59 -0.16
CA LEU A 150 -0.99 -11.77 0.55
C LEU A 150 -0.62 -10.29 0.47
N LEU A 151 0.65 -9.96 0.72
CA LEU A 151 1.14 -8.58 0.65
C LEU A 151 1.11 -8.07 -0.80
N PHE A 152 1.46 -8.91 -1.77
CA PHE A 152 1.33 -8.59 -3.19
C PHE A 152 -0.13 -8.27 -3.57
N SER A 153 -1.08 -9.10 -3.13
CA SER A 153 -2.51 -8.88 -3.38
C SER A 153 -3.02 -7.59 -2.74
N ALA A 154 -2.61 -7.31 -1.50
CA ALA A 154 -2.96 -6.07 -0.80
C ALA A 154 -2.39 -4.84 -1.54
N ALA A 155 -1.12 -4.89 -1.92
CA ALA A 155 -0.45 -3.82 -2.67
C ALA A 155 -1.15 -3.54 -4.01
N LEU A 156 -1.52 -4.59 -4.76
CA LEU A 156 -2.30 -4.45 -6.00
C LEU A 156 -3.62 -3.71 -5.77
N GLY A 157 -4.35 -4.05 -4.70
CA GLY A 157 -5.60 -3.37 -4.34
C GLY A 157 -5.38 -1.89 -4.04
N TYR A 158 -4.35 -1.56 -3.24
CA TYR A 158 -4.02 -0.18 -2.89
C TYR A 158 -3.58 0.65 -4.10
N ILE A 159 -2.73 0.10 -4.97
CA ILE A 159 -2.29 0.74 -6.21
C ILE A 159 -3.48 0.96 -7.16
N GLY A 160 -4.34 -0.05 -7.32
CA GLY A 160 -5.54 0.04 -8.15
C GLY A 160 -6.50 1.13 -7.68
N ASN A 161 -6.71 1.25 -6.37
CA ASN A 161 -7.51 2.33 -5.79
C ASN A 161 -6.83 3.69 -5.97
N CYS A 162 -5.51 3.78 -5.75
CA CYS A 162 -4.75 5.01 -5.97
C CYS A 162 -4.91 5.49 -7.42
N GLN A 163 -4.73 4.61 -8.40
CA GLN A 163 -4.92 4.91 -9.81
C GLN A 163 -6.35 5.39 -10.11
N ARG A 164 -7.34 4.66 -9.62
CA ARG A 164 -8.75 4.93 -9.93
C ARG A 164 -9.25 6.27 -9.38
N PHE A 165 -8.82 6.64 -8.16
CA PHE A 165 -9.41 7.77 -7.45
C PHE A 165 -8.56 9.03 -7.42
N TYR A 166 -7.26 8.91 -7.69
CA TYR A 166 -6.32 10.03 -7.50
C TYR A 166 -5.47 10.36 -8.73
N LEU A 167 -5.32 9.42 -9.68
CA LEU A 167 -4.44 9.61 -10.85
C LEU A 167 -5.21 9.43 -12.15
N ALA A 168 -4.94 10.32 -13.11
CA ALA A 168 -5.64 10.30 -14.41
C ALA A 168 -4.96 9.35 -15.41
N ASP A 169 -3.61 9.30 -15.40
CA ASP A 169 -2.81 8.57 -16.37
C ASP A 169 -2.43 7.17 -15.86
N PRO A 170 -2.93 6.07 -16.47
CA PRO A 170 -2.63 4.72 -16.06
C PRO A 170 -1.35 4.13 -16.69
N GLU A 171 -0.71 4.79 -17.65
CA GLU A 171 0.32 4.17 -18.51
C GLU A 171 1.48 3.56 -17.72
N LYS A 172 1.99 4.26 -16.70
CA LYS A 172 3.08 3.73 -15.86
C LYS A 172 2.68 2.44 -15.14
N LEU A 173 1.47 2.41 -14.58
CA LEU A 173 0.94 1.23 -13.90
C LEU A 173 0.69 0.09 -14.89
N GLU A 174 0.13 0.38 -16.07
CA GLU A 174 -0.07 -0.59 -17.14
C GLU A 174 1.24 -1.28 -17.53
N LEU A 175 2.32 -0.50 -17.71
CA LEU A 175 3.64 -1.02 -18.05
C LEU A 175 4.19 -1.97 -16.96
N VAL A 176 4.13 -1.56 -15.70
CA VAL A 176 4.63 -2.38 -14.58
C VAL A 176 3.81 -3.66 -14.43
N LEU A 177 2.49 -3.57 -14.47
CA LEU A 177 1.62 -4.74 -14.38
C LEU A 177 1.86 -5.71 -15.54
N TRP A 178 1.99 -5.21 -16.77
CA TRP A 178 2.28 -6.06 -17.93
C TRP A 178 3.63 -6.76 -17.81
N ARG A 179 4.64 -6.07 -17.29
CA ARG A 179 5.94 -6.69 -16.99
C ARG A 179 5.80 -7.82 -15.98
N ILE A 180 5.03 -7.64 -14.90
CA ILE A 180 4.78 -8.71 -13.92
C ILE A 180 4.03 -9.88 -14.57
N VAL A 181 3.00 -9.61 -15.38
CA VAL A 181 2.26 -10.65 -16.14
C VAL A 181 3.19 -11.53 -16.96
N THR A 182 4.19 -10.93 -17.59
CA THR A 182 5.09 -11.66 -18.52
C THR A 182 6.33 -12.26 -17.86
N MET A 183 6.81 -11.68 -16.75
CA MET A 183 8.14 -11.98 -16.20
C MET A 183 8.13 -12.54 -14.77
N ALA A 184 7.06 -12.35 -13.97
CA ALA A 184 7.05 -12.87 -12.60
C ALA A 184 7.21 -14.40 -12.60
N GLU A 185 7.94 -14.92 -11.61
CA GLU A 185 8.16 -16.36 -11.51
C GLU A 185 6.89 -17.10 -11.07
N GLN A 186 6.13 -16.51 -10.15
CA GLN A 186 4.94 -17.12 -9.60
C GLN A 186 3.71 -16.92 -10.53
N SER A 187 3.10 -18.01 -10.98
CA SER A 187 1.91 -17.97 -11.84
C SER A 187 0.72 -17.26 -11.18
N GLN A 188 0.59 -17.35 -9.86
CA GLN A 188 -0.45 -16.64 -9.11
C GLN A 188 -0.27 -15.13 -9.18
N GLN A 189 0.96 -14.62 -9.05
CA GLN A 189 1.24 -13.19 -9.19
C GLN A 189 0.96 -12.71 -10.62
N ARG A 190 1.33 -13.50 -11.64
CA ARG A 190 0.99 -13.18 -13.04
C ARG A 190 -0.51 -13.02 -13.23
N LEU A 191 -1.30 -13.97 -12.71
CA LEU A 191 -2.74 -13.93 -12.84
C LEU A 191 -3.37 -12.75 -12.09
N GLN A 192 -2.90 -12.45 -10.88
CA GLN A 192 -3.37 -11.28 -10.11
C GLN A 192 -3.01 -9.97 -10.83
N ALA A 193 -1.78 -9.84 -11.32
CA ALA A 193 -1.35 -8.69 -12.09
C ALA A 193 -2.15 -8.54 -13.41
N PHE A 194 -2.45 -9.64 -14.10
CA PHE A 194 -3.30 -9.62 -15.29
C PHE A 194 -4.71 -9.11 -14.99
N ARG A 195 -5.34 -9.60 -13.92
CA ARG A 195 -6.67 -9.14 -13.50
C ARG A 195 -6.67 -7.66 -13.14
N GLN A 196 -5.62 -7.18 -12.47
CA GLN A 196 -5.46 -5.76 -12.17
C GLN A 196 -5.22 -4.94 -13.44
N TYR A 197 -4.32 -5.39 -14.33
CA TYR A 197 -4.04 -4.77 -15.62
C TYR A 197 -5.33 -4.59 -16.45
N ARG A 198 -6.12 -5.66 -16.58
CA ARG A 198 -7.41 -5.62 -17.27
C ARG A 198 -8.35 -4.55 -16.70
N SER A 199 -8.43 -4.44 -15.37
CA SER A 199 -9.36 -3.51 -14.71
C SER A 199 -8.97 -2.04 -14.85
N ILE A 200 -7.67 -1.75 -15.07
CA ILE A 200 -7.16 -0.37 -15.16
C ILE A 200 -6.79 0.07 -16.58
N ALA A 201 -6.69 -0.86 -17.52
CA ALA A 201 -6.28 -0.60 -18.90
C ALA A 201 -7.16 0.48 -19.56
N ARG A 202 -6.53 1.53 -20.06
CA ARG A 202 -7.17 2.67 -20.75
C ARG A 202 -6.37 3.14 -21.94
N SER A 203 -5.04 2.94 -21.93
CA SER A 203 -4.22 3.32 -23.09
C SER A 203 -4.58 2.50 -24.33
N PRO A 204 -4.48 3.05 -25.53
CA PRO A 204 -4.75 2.32 -26.77
C PRO A 204 -3.90 1.05 -26.91
N GLU A 205 -2.67 1.09 -26.39
CA GLU A 205 -1.76 -0.06 -26.40
C GLU A 205 -2.26 -1.17 -25.47
N ALA A 206 -2.66 -0.83 -24.24
CA ALA A 206 -3.16 -1.79 -23.27
C ALA A 206 -4.47 -2.44 -23.73
N VAL A 207 -5.40 -1.62 -24.21
CA VAL A 207 -6.69 -2.10 -24.76
C VAL A 207 -6.47 -2.98 -25.99
N GLY A 208 -5.55 -2.59 -26.89
CA GLY A 208 -5.18 -3.38 -28.05
C GLY A 208 -4.61 -4.77 -27.69
N LYS A 209 -3.74 -4.84 -26.69
CA LYS A 209 -3.23 -6.12 -26.15
C LYS A 209 -4.33 -7.01 -25.59
N LEU A 210 -5.22 -6.42 -24.77
CA LEU A 210 -6.35 -7.15 -24.21
C LEU A 210 -7.31 -7.67 -25.27
N TYR A 211 -7.59 -6.86 -26.31
CA TYR A 211 -8.44 -7.26 -27.42
C TYR A 211 -7.84 -8.42 -28.22
N ALA A 212 -6.54 -8.41 -28.49
CA ALA A 212 -5.84 -9.51 -29.17
C ALA A 212 -5.93 -10.82 -28.35
N LEU A 213 -5.69 -10.75 -27.03
CA LEU A 213 -5.82 -11.92 -26.14
C LEU A 213 -7.23 -12.50 -26.13
N TRP A 214 -8.24 -11.62 -26.09
CA TRP A 214 -9.65 -12.03 -26.12
C TRP A 214 -10.00 -12.67 -27.47
N LYS A 215 -9.65 -12.03 -28.58
CA LYS A 215 -9.96 -12.50 -29.93
C LYS A 215 -9.33 -13.85 -30.25
N ASP A 216 -8.05 -14.00 -29.88
CA ASP A 216 -7.28 -15.22 -30.16
C ASP A 216 -7.54 -16.33 -29.12
N GLN A 217 -8.31 -16.04 -28.05
CA GLN A 217 -8.54 -16.93 -26.89
C GLN A 217 -7.23 -17.48 -26.33
N LYS A 218 -6.19 -16.64 -26.31
CA LYS A 218 -4.85 -17.02 -25.91
C LYS A 218 -4.39 -16.22 -24.68
N ALA A 219 -4.27 -16.92 -23.55
CA ALA A 219 -3.75 -16.32 -22.31
C ALA A 219 -2.30 -15.85 -22.46
N PRO A 220 -1.86 -14.83 -21.70
CA PRO A 220 -0.45 -14.47 -21.61
C PRO A 220 0.39 -15.67 -21.17
N ALA A 221 1.66 -15.73 -21.63
CA ALA A 221 2.56 -16.82 -21.28
C ALA A 221 2.70 -16.99 -19.76
N GLY A 222 2.50 -18.19 -19.25
CA GLY A 222 2.53 -18.49 -17.82
C GLY A 222 1.30 -18.08 -17.01
N CYS A 223 0.23 -17.57 -17.67
CA CYS A 223 -1.09 -17.39 -17.08
C CYS A 223 -2.04 -18.50 -17.53
N SER A 224 -2.92 -18.92 -16.63
CA SER A 224 -4.07 -19.78 -16.95
C SER A 224 -5.33 -18.97 -16.66
N LEU A 225 -6.02 -18.55 -17.72
CA LEU A 225 -7.27 -17.80 -17.60
C LEU A 225 -8.45 -18.76 -17.55
N SER A 226 -9.34 -18.54 -16.61
CA SER A 226 -10.61 -19.26 -16.52
C SER A 226 -11.64 -18.65 -17.49
N GLU A 227 -12.75 -19.36 -17.73
CA GLU A 227 -13.90 -18.83 -18.46
C GLU A 227 -14.38 -17.49 -17.87
N ASN A 228 -14.46 -17.38 -16.55
CA ASN A 228 -14.82 -16.14 -15.87
C ASN A 228 -13.82 -15.00 -16.13
N ASP A 229 -12.54 -15.28 -16.33
CA ASP A 229 -11.56 -14.26 -16.70
C ASP A 229 -11.81 -13.73 -18.12
N TYR A 230 -12.19 -14.60 -19.08
CA TYR A 230 -12.56 -14.20 -20.44
C TYR A 230 -13.89 -13.43 -20.47
N ILE A 231 -14.91 -13.88 -19.73
CA ILE A 231 -16.19 -13.16 -19.58
C ILE A 231 -15.94 -11.75 -19.04
N SER A 232 -15.14 -11.64 -17.98
CA SER A 232 -14.80 -10.33 -17.40
C SER A 232 -13.99 -9.46 -18.38
N LEU A 233 -13.09 -10.07 -19.17
CA LEU A 233 -12.32 -9.38 -20.18
C LEU A 233 -13.21 -8.83 -21.29
N SER A 234 -14.23 -9.59 -21.74
CA SER A 234 -15.17 -9.10 -22.74
C SER A 234 -15.97 -7.89 -22.26
N TYR A 235 -16.43 -7.88 -21.00
CA TYR A 235 -17.11 -6.71 -20.44
C TYR A 235 -16.19 -5.48 -20.33
N ASP A 236 -14.96 -5.68 -19.87
CA ASP A 236 -13.98 -4.57 -19.80
C ASP A 236 -13.68 -4.01 -21.20
N LEU A 237 -13.54 -4.87 -22.22
CA LEU A 237 -13.32 -4.48 -23.61
C LEU A 237 -14.54 -3.79 -24.24
N ALA A 238 -15.76 -4.29 -23.98
CA ALA A 238 -16.99 -3.66 -24.48
C ALA A 238 -17.12 -2.20 -23.98
N ILE A 239 -16.71 -1.94 -22.74
CA ILE A 239 -16.68 -0.57 -22.17
C ILE A 239 -15.61 0.30 -22.87
N GLN A 240 -14.43 -0.26 -23.18
CA GLN A 240 -13.31 0.47 -23.78
C GLN A 240 -13.44 0.64 -25.31
N MET A 241 -14.21 -0.24 -25.96
CA MET A 241 -14.38 -0.28 -27.42
C MET A 241 -15.87 -0.28 -27.77
N PRO A 242 -16.58 0.85 -27.53
CA PRO A 242 -18.04 0.90 -27.72
C PRO A 242 -18.48 0.56 -29.16
N ASP A 243 -17.66 0.87 -30.16
CA ASP A 243 -17.94 0.54 -31.57
C ASP A 243 -17.93 -0.98 -31.86
N LYS A 244 -17.35 -1.77 -30.96
CA LYS A 244 -17.29 -3.25 -31.06
C LYS A 244 -18.05 -3.96 -29.93
N ALA A 245 -18.75 -3.22 -29.10
CA ALA A 245 -19.35 -3.76 -27.89
C ALA A 245 -20.35 -4.91 -28.19
N ASP A 246 -21.20 -4.73 -29.21
CA ASP A 246 -22.18 -5.74 -29.62
C ASP A 246 -21.50 -7.02 -30.12
N GLU A 247 -20.44 -6.91 -30.92
CA GLU A 247 -19.65 -8.06 -31.40
C GLU A 247 -19.01 -8.80 -30.21
N ILE A 248 -18.38 -8.04 -29.29
CA ILE A 248 -17.67 -8.61 -28.14
C ILE A 248 -18.62 -9.36 -27.21
N VAL A 249 -19.78 -8.76 -26.90
CA VAL A 249 -20.77 -9.37 -25.99
C VAL A 249 -21.48 -10.55 -26.63
N ALA A 250 -21.77 -10.50 -27.94
CA ALA A 250 -22.45 -11.60 -28.65
C ALA A 250 -21.57 -12.85 -28.82
N THR A 251 -20.26 -12.71 -28.69
CA THR A 251 -19.30 -13.83 -28.84
C THR A 251 -19.09 -14.61 -27.53
N GLN A 252 -19.60 -14.12 -26.40
CA GLN A 252 -19.55 -14.79 -25.10
C GLN A 252 -20.74 -15.73 -24.91
#